data_1953c0f543505b2799d42b3a6bdc8681
#
_entry.id   1953c0f543505b2799d42b3a6bdc8681
#
_cell.length_a   1.000
_cell.length_b   1.000
_cell.length_c   1.000
_cell.angle_alpha   90.00
_cell.angle_beta   90.00
_cell.angle_gamma   90.00
#
_symmetry.space_group_name_H-M   'P 1'
#
loop_
_entity.id
_entity.type
_entity.pdbx_description
1 polymer ?
#
loop_
_entity_poly.entity_id
_entity_poly.type
_entity_poly.pdbx_seq_one_letter_code
_entity_poly.pdbx_strand_id
1 'polypeptide(L)' 'MDHSITTIERAFQLAKSGSCASVADIRKRLKLEGFSVAQITGGVLTGQLRALIQAARKKEPDAP' A
#
# COMPACT_ATOMS: atom_id res chain seq x y z
N MET A 1 0.12 -14.54 15.78
CA MET A 1 -0.03 -13.93 15.49
C MET A 1 -1.12 -13.41 15.15
N ASP A 2 -1.55 -12.66 15.22
CA ASP A 2 -2.54 -12.14 15.07
C ASP A 2 -2.75 -11.54 13.94
N HIS A 3 -3.48 -11.66 13.25
CA HIS A 3 -3.70 -11.17 12.10
C HIS A 3 -4.85 -10.42 12.06
N SER A 4 -5.15 -9.61 12.93
CA SER A 4 -6.36 -8.89 12.87
C SER A 4 -6.21 -7.63 12.11
N ILE A 5 -5.22 -7.37 11.34
CA ILE A 5 -5.15 -6.12 10.64
C ILE A 5 -6.18 -6.08 9.53
N THR A 6 -6.67 -4.91 9.25
CA THR A 6 -7.66 -4.76 8.21
C THR A 6 -6.99 -4.61 6.87
N THR A 7 -7.77 -4.71 5.81
CA THR A 7 -7.25 -4.52 4.47
C THR A 7 -6.62 -3.15 4.35
N ILE A 8 -7.22 -2.14 4.94
CA ILE A 8 -6.69 -0.79 4.83
C ILE A 8 -5.37 -0.67 5.56
N GLU A 9 -5.24 -1.28 6.72
CA GLU A 9 -3.99 -1.24 7.44
C GLU A 9 -2.88 -1.94 6.66
N ARG A 10 -3.22 -3.07 6.07
CA ARG A 10 -2.23 -3.79 5.29
C ARG A 10 -1.81 -2.97 4.08
N ALA A 11 -2.77 -2.27 3.47
CA ALA A 11 -2.47 -1.41 2.33
C ALA A 11 -1.48 -0.32 2.73
N PHE A 12 -1.66 0.27 3.90
CA PHE A 12 -0.73 1.29 4.37
C PHE A 12 0.66 0.71 4.61
N GLN A 13 0.71 -0.48 5.16
CA GLN A 13 1.99 -1.13 5.38
C GLN A 13 2.72 -1.35 4.07
N LEU A 14 2.00 -1.81 3.06
CA LEU A 14 2.60 -2.04 1.76
C LEU A 14 3.08 -0.73 1.13
N ALA A 15 2.29 0.31 1.29
CA ALA A 15 2.67 1.60 0.73
C ALA A 15 3.92 2.14 1.40
N LYS A 16 4.02 1.98 2.70
CA LYS A 16 5.16 2.51 3.42
C LYS A 16 6.41 1.70 3.22
N SER A 17 6.25 0.43 2.92
CA SER A 17 7.40 -0.44 2.82
C SER A 17 8.19 -0.24 1.54
N GLY A 18 7.62 0.44 0.58
CA GLY A 18 8.31 0.64 -0.68
C GLY A 18 8.26 -0.57 -1.60
N SER A 19 7.55 -1.62 -1.21
CA SER A 19 7.50 -2.81 -2.03
C SER A 19 6.50 -2.70 -3.18
N CYS A 20 5.66 -1.67 -3.17
CA CYS A 20 4.70 -1.46 -4.24
C CYS A 20 5.00 -0.13 -4.90
N ALA A 21 4.91 -0.08 -6.20
CA ALA A 21 5.19 1.14 -6.91
C ALA A 21 3.94 1.96 -7.21
N SER A 22 2.79 1.39 -7.05
CA SER A 22 1.55 2.10 -7.32
C SER A 22 0.42 1.49 -6.54
N VAL A 23 -0.72 2.18 -6.54
CA VAL A 23 -1.89 1.66 -5.85
C VAL A 23 -2.35 0.36 -6.50
N ALA A 24 -2.18 0.23 -7.81
CA ALA A 24 -2.55 -1.00 -8.48
C ALA A 24 -1.73 -2.18 -7.96
N ASP A 25 -0.46 -1.94 -7.66
CA ASP A 25 0.38 -2.98 -7.10
C ASP A 25 -0.09 -3.38 -5.71
N ILE A 26 -0.53 -2.39 -4.94
CA ILE A 26 -1.05 -2.67 -3.61
C ILE A 26 -2.28 -3.57 -3.72
N ARG A 27 -3.16 -3.27 -4.65
CA ARG A 27 -4.34 -4.09 -4.82
C ARG A 27 -4.00 -5.51 -5.21
N LYS A 28 -3.06 -5.67 -6.10
CA LYS A 28 -2.64 -6.99 -6.50
C LYS A 28 -2.09 -7.78 -5.35
N ARG A 29 -1.27 -7.14 -4.56
CA ARG A 29 -0.67 -7.81 -3.43
C ARG A 29 -1.72 -8.20 -2.42
N LEU A 30 -2.67 -7.31 -2.15
CA LEU A 30 -3.72 -7.62 -1.20
C LEU A 30 -4.53 -8.82 -1.66
N LYS A 31 -4.80 -8.90 -2.95
CA LYS A 31 -5.54 -10.03 -3.47
C LYS A 31 -4.76 -11.31 -3.29
N LEU A 32 -3.49 -11.27 -3.53
CA LEU A 32 -2.65 -12.45 -3.37
C LEU A 32 -2.62 -12.90 -1.92
N GLU A 33 -2.75 -11.98 -1.00
CA GLU A 33 -2.74 -12.30 0.41
C GLU A 33 -4.12 -12.66 0.95
N GLY A 34 -5.11 -12.64 0.09
CA GLY A 34 -6.45 -13.03 0.53
C GLY A 34 -7.32 -11.92 1.06
N PHE A 35 -6.88 -10.67 0.94
CA PHE A 35 -7.68 -9.55 1.40
C PHE A 35 -8.66 -9.12 0.33
N SER A 36 -9.74 -8.50 0.77
CA SER A 36 -10.74 -7.99 -0.15
C SER A 36 -10.34 -6.59 -0.56
N VAL A 37 -10.12 -6.36 -1.84
CA VAL A 37 -9.72 -5.03 -2.29
C VAL A 37 -10.90 -4.12 -2.49
N ALA A 38 -12.10 -4.60 -2.23
CA ALA A 38 -13.27 -3.74 -2.37
C ALA A 38 -13.21 -2.55 -1.43
N GLN A 39 -12.46 -2.65 -0.36
CA GLN A 39 -12.33 -1.55 0.57
C GLN A 39 -11.34 -0.50 0.11
N ILE A 40 -10.58 -0.80 -0.90
CA ILE A 40 -9.59 0.15 -1.39
C ILE A 40 -10.23 0.96 -2.50
N THR A 41 -11.11 1.84 -2.12
CA THR A 41 -11.80 2.67 -3.09
C THR A 41 -11.84 4.09 -2.57
N GLY A 42 -12.28 4.99 -3.37
CA GLY A 42 -12.39 6.37 -2.93
C GLY A 42 -11.12 7.15 -3.19
N GLY A 43 -11.26 8.38 -3.59
CA GLY A 43 -10.13 9.21 -3.92
C GLY A 43 -9.26 9.56 -2.74
N VAL A 44 -9.86 9.71 -1.57
CA VAL A 44 -9.08 10.11 -0.40
C VAL A 44 -8.12 8.99 0.00
N LEU A 45 -8.63 7.77 0.07
CA LEU A 45 -7.78 6.66 0.49
C LEU A 45 -6.70 6.38 -0.54
N THR A 46 -7.05 6.32 -1.82
CA THR A 46 -6.06 6.02 -2.83
C THR A 46 -5.05 7.16 -2.92
N GLY A 47 -5.48 8.39 -2.65
CA GLY A 47 -4.56 9.52 -2.63
C GLY A 47 -3.55 9.40 -1.51
N GLN A 48 -4.00 8.94 -0.34
CA GLN A 48 -3.11 8.75 0.78
C GLN A 48 -2.11 7.65 0.49
N LEU A 49 -2.57 6.56 -0.09
CA LEU A 49 -1.67 5.47 -0.42
C LEU A 49 -0.63 5.91 -1.44
N ARG A 50 -1.06 6.68 -2.42
CA ARG A 50 -0.15 7.18 -3.42
C ARG A 50 0.91 8.08 -2.80
N ALA A 51 0.50 8.93 -1.88
CA ALA A 51 1.45 9.82 -1.22
C ALA A 51 2.47 9.02 -0.42
N LEU A 52 2.03 7.97 0.24
CA LEU A 52 2.95 7.14 1.02
C LEU A 52 3.93 6.40 0.11
N ILE A 53 3.44 5.92 -1.03
CA ILE A 53 4.31 5.25 -1.98
C ILE A 53 5.38 6.19 -2.46
N GLN A 54 4.99 7.41 -2.80
CA GLN A 54 5.96 8.38 -3.27
C GLN A 54 6.96 8.74 -2.21
N ALA A 55 6.51 8.87 -0.98
CA ALA A 55 7.42 9.20 0.11
C ALA A 55 8.41 8.07 0.35
N ALA A 56 7.94 6.84 0.26
CA ALA A 56 8.83 5.72 0.46
C ALA A 56 9.88 5.62 -0.64
N ARG A 57 9.48 5.95 -1.87
CA ARG A 57 10.43 5.90 -2.95
C ARG A 57 11.42 7.03 -2.89
N LYS A 58 10.98 8.19 -2.40
CA LYS A 58 11.84 9.26 -2.27
C LYS A 58 12.89 9.07 -1.25
N LYS A 59 12.62 8.28 -0.26
CA LYS A 59 13.53 8.04 0.73
C LYS A 59 14.58 7.08 0.31
N GLU A 60 14.54 6.48 -0.82
CA GLU A 60 15.43 5.59 -1.26
C GLU A 60 16.74 6.18 -1.35
N PRO A 61 17.63 5.65 -0.86
CA PRO A 61 18.85 6.26 -0.82
C PRO A 61 19.56 6.26 -2.05
N ASP A 62 19.57 5.82 -2.64
CA ASP A 62 20.14 5.86 -3.75
C ASP A 62 20.78 6.71 -4.22
N ALA A 63 20.91 7.06 -4.29
CA ALA A 63 21.34 7.88 -4.67
C ALA A 63 22.14 7.97 -5.39
N PRO A 64 22.46 7.94 -5.96
CA PRO A 64 23.17 8.16 -6.65
C PRO A 64 23.70 8.36 -7.12
#